data_c21040c715e4bd690e6353bb9674fd13
#
_entry.id   c21040c715e4bd690e6353bb9674fd13
#
_cell.length_a   1.000
_cell.length_b   1.000
_cell.length_c   1.000
_cell.angle_alpha   90.00
_cell.angle_beta   90.00
_cell.angle_gamma   90.00
#
_symmetry.space_group_name_H-M   'P 1'
#
loop_
_entity.id
_entity.type
_entity.pdbx_description
1 polymer ?
#
loop_
_entity_poly.entity_id
_entity_poly.type
_entity_poly.pdbx_seq_one_letter_code
_entity_poly.pdbx_strand_id
1 'polypeptide(L)'
;MPNLKSEIKKHIPDSIILRYGFKKILGRRLDLKCPKTLNEKLQWLKIYDRKPIYTTMVDKYAVKDYVASIIGEEYIIPTLGVWEEFDDIDFDLLPNQFVMKCTHDSGSTIVCKNKKEFDIEFAKAKINKCLTQNFYYRVGREWPYKDVKPRILIEEFIADAPIDYKFYMFNGKMDSVMACTDREKGHAKFRFYDKDWKRLFYMYPEL
;
A
#
# COMPACT_ATOMS: atom_id res chain seq x y z
N MET A 1 -6.95 -11.29 21.48
CA MET A 1 -6.03 -12.44 21.40
C MET A 1 -5.65 -12.68 19.94
N PRO A 2 -4.37 -12.88 19.59
CA PRO A 2 -4.00 -13.23 18.22
C PRO A 2 -4.71 -14.54 17.85
N ASN A 3 -5.29 -14.56 16.65
CA ASN A 3 -5.99 -15.74 16.14
C ASN A 3 -4.95 -16.86 15.94
N LEU A 4 -5.12 -18.02 16.60
CA LEU A 4 -4.23 -19.18 16.51
C LEU A 4 -3.87 -19.54 15.05
N LYS A 5 -4.83 -19.36 14.12
CA LYS A 5 -4.60 -19.57 12.69
C LYS A 5 -3.61 -18.56 12.08
N SER A 6 -3.52 -17.34 12.61
CA SER A 6 -2.55 -16.33 12.13
C SER A 6 -1.14 -16.64 12.61
N GLU A 7 -0.99 -17.15 13.82
CA GLU A 7 0.32 -17.56 14.36
C GLU A 7 0.88 -18.78 13.61
N ILE A 8 0.07 -19.80 13.37
CA ILE A 8 0.50 -20.98 12.58
C ILE A 8 0.98 -20.57 11.19
N LYS A 9 0.29 -19.61 10.54
CA LYS A 9 0.72 -19.11 9.20
C LYS A 9 2.11 -18.49 9.20
N LYS A 10 2.59 -17.92 10.30
CA LYS A 10 3.92 -17.31 10.37
C LYS A 10 5.04 -18.32 10.19
N HIS A 11 4.81 -19.56 10.58
CA HIS A 11 5.80 -20.65 10.51
C HIS A 11 5.76 -21.44 9.19
N ILE A 12 4.77 -21.19 8.33
CA ILE A 12 4.70 -21.86 7.02
C ILE A 12 5.63 -21.14 6.04
N PRO A 13 6.53 -21.87 5.33
CA PRO A 13 7.39 -21.29 4.31
C PRO A 13 6.62 -20.52 3.25
N ASP A 14 7.15 -19.36 2.82
CA ASP A 14 6.51 -18.48 1.83
C ASP A 14 6.18 -19.21 0.54
N SER A 15 7.09 -20.07 0.06
CA SER A 15 6.89 -20.83 -1.17
C SER A 15 5.64 -21.71 -1.13
N ILE A 16 5.28 -22.25 0.04
CA ILE A 16 4.07 -23.06 0.21
C ILE A 16 2.83 -22.18 0.15
N ILE A 17 2.83 -21.06 0.91
CA ILE A 17 1.71 -20.11 0.92
C ILE A 17 1.45 -19.55 -0.48
N LEU A 18 2.52 -19.13 -1.18
CA LEU A 18 2.44 -18.55 -2.51
C LEU A 18 1.96 -19.58 -3.55
N ARG A 19 2.44 -20.83 -3.51
CA ARG A 19 1.96 -21.89 -4.42
C ARG A 19 0.48 -22.19 -4.20
N TYR A 20 0.06 -22.27 -2.94
CA TYR A 20 -1.35 -22.51 -2.61
C TYR A 20 -2.24 -21.35 -3.10
N GLY A 21 -1.89 -20.10 -2.77
CA GLY A 21 -2.63 -18.92 -3.17
C GLY A 21 -2.71 -18.77 -4.69
N PHE A 22 -1.60 -18.96 -5.38
CA PHE A 22 -1.51 -18.89 -6.84
C PHE A 22 -2.43 -19.92 -7.51
N LYS A 23 -2.38 -21.18 -7.05
CA LYS A 23 -3.26 -22.24 -7.56
C LYS A 23 -4.73 -21.93 -7.31
N LYS A 24 -5.06 -21.41 -6.11
CA LYS A 24 -6.45 -21.06 -5.75
C LYS A 24 -7.02 -19.96 -6.63
N ILE A 25 -6.22 -18.94 -6.97
CA ILE A 25 -6.67 -17.75 -7.70
C ILE A 25 -6.65 -17.99 -9.23
N LEU A 26 -5.57 -18.61 -9.73
CA LEU A 26 -5.34 -18.73 -11.18
C LEU A 26 -5.60 -20.14 -11.73
N GLY A 27 -6.03 -21.09 -10.91
CA GLY A 27 -6.39 -22.45 -11.31
C GLY A 27 -5.23 -23.35 -11.74
N ARG A 28 -3.98 -22.82 -11.76
CA ARG A 28 -2.78 -23.53 -12.26
C ARG A 28 -1.64 -23.52 -11.24
N ARG A 29 -0.67 -24.40 -11.41
CA ARG A 29 0.50 -24.50 -10.53
C ARG A 29 1.46 -23.31 -10.77
N LEU A 30 2.04 -22.80 -9.68
CA LEU A 30 3.11 -21.79 -9.70
C LEU A 30 4.46 -22.46 -10.02
N ASP A 31 5.08 -22.08 -11.13
CA ASP A 31 6.45 -22.45 -11.46
C ASP A 31 7.43 -21.37 -10.95
N LEU A 32 8.18 -21.71 -9.90
CA LEU A 32 9.23 -20.85 -9.35
C LEU A 32 10.61 -21.17 -9.93
N LYS A 33 10.76 -22.27 -10.68
CA LYS A 33 12.04 -22.62 -11.30
C LYS A 33 12.24 -21.90 -12.62
N CYS A 34 11.16 -21.77 -13.41
CA CYS A 34 11.17 -21.11 -14.71
C CYS A 34 9.93 -20.23 -14.84
N PRO A 35 9.84 -19.09 -14.13
CA PRO A 35 8.66 -18.21 -14.17
C PRO A 35 8.55 -17.53 -15.53
N LYS A 36 7.47 -17.79 -16.28
CA LYS A 36 7.26 -17.25 -17.63
C LYS A 36 6.34 -16.02 -17.61
N THR A 37 5.24 -16.10 -16.87
CA THR A 37 4.25 -15.03 -16.81
C THR A 37 4.59 -13.97 -15.76
N LEU A 38 4.06 -12.75 -15.93
CA LEU A 38 4.23 -11.66 -14.95
C LEU A 38 3.83 -12.12 -13.54
N ASN A 39 2.68 -12.79 -13.39
CA ASN A 39 2.22 -13.28 -12.11
C ASN A 39 3.18 -14.28 -11.46
N GLU A 40 3.82 -15.16 -12.21
CA GLU A 40 4.85 -16.08 -11.70
C GLU A 40 6.13 -15.34 -11.29
N LYS A 41 6.57 -14.38 -12.12
CA LYS A 41 7.74 -13.53 -11.83
C LYS A 41 7.53 -12.71 -10.55
N LEU A 42 6.34 -12.14 -10.34
CA LEU A 42 6.00 -11.44 -9.11
C LEU A 42 6.10 -12.35 -7.87
N GLN A 43 5.64 -13.61 -7.95
CA GLN A 43 5.79 -14.54 -6.82
C GLN A 43 7.26 -14.94 -6.61
N TRP A 44 8.03 -15.07 -7.69
CA TRP A 44 9.47 -15.34 -7.62
C TRP A 44 10.21 -14.21 -6.89
N LEU A 45 9.93 -12.95 -7.25
CA LEU A 45 10.53 -11.76 -6.62
C LEU A 45 10.27 -11.72 -5.10
N LYS A 46 9.07 -12.07 -4.63
CA LYS A 46 8.73 -12.12 -3.20
C LYS A 46 9.64 -13.07 -2.39
N ILE A 47 10.21 -14.09 -3.04
CA ILE A 47 11.05 -15.09 -2.39
C ILE A 47 12.53 -14.78 -2.55
N TYR A 48 12.96 -14.40 -3.75
CA TYR A 48 14.36 -14.37 -4.14
C TYR A 48 14.96 -12.98 -4.29
N ASP A 49 14.16 -11.94 -4.53
CA ASP A 49 14.65 -10.55 -4.64
C ASP A 49 14.26 -9.75 -3.37
N ARG A 50 15.11 -9.81 -2.36
CA ARG A 50 14.90 -9.23 -1.03
C ARG A 50 16.00 -8.25 -0.70
N LYS A 51 15.83 -6.99 -1.12
CA LYS A 51 16.78 -5.91 -0.83
C LYS A 51 16.26 -5.02 0.29
N PRO A 52 17.08 -4.65 1.29
CA PRO A 52 16.64 -3.80 2.41
C PRO A 52 15.97 -2.50 1.98
N ILE A 53 16.42 -1.90 0.88
CA ILE A 53 15.83 -0.66 0.33
C ILE A 53 14.32 -0.82 0.01
N TYR A 54 13.86 -2.01 -0.31
CA TYR A 54 12.43 -2.23 -0.59
C TYR A 54 11.56 -2.02 0.64
N THR A 55 12.08 -2.29 1.85
CA THR A 55 11.39 -1.97 3.11
C THR A 55 11.22 -0.46 3.28
N THR A 56 12.26 0.33 2.96
CA THR A 56 12.14 1.79 2.93
C THR A 56 11.11 2.26 1.91
N MET A 57 11.10 1.67 0.70
CA MET A 57 10.20 2.06 -0.39
C MET A 57 8.71 1.80 -0.10
N VAL A 58 8.38 0.83 0.75
CA VAL A 58 6.98 0.53 1.11
C VAL A 58 6.53 1.18 2.41
N ASP A 59 7.45 1.64 3.26
CA ASP A 59 7.15 2.42 4.45
C ASP A 59 6.72 3.83 4.03
N LYS A 60 5.45 4.19 4.26
CA LYS A 60 4.88 5.47 3.80
C LYS A 60 5.53 6.71 4.41
N TYR A 61 6.27 6.55 5.51
CA TYR A 61 7.06 7.62 6.11
C TYR A 61 8.50 7.63 5.58
N ALA A 62 9.20 6.50 5.68
CA ALA A 62 10.59 6.43 5.28
C ALA A 62 10.82 6.68 3.77
N VAL A 63 9.84 6.34 2.92
CA VAL A 63 9.92 6.58 1.48
C VAL A 63 9.94 8.06 1.12
N LYS A 64 9.45 8.95 1.99
CA LYS A 64 9.40 10.39 1.71
C LYS A 64 10.79 10.98 1.56
N ASP A 65 11.68 10.72 2.51
CA ASP A 65 13.07 11.19 2.45
C ASP A 65 13.81 10.59 1.25
N TYR A 66 13.56 9.31 0.96
CA TYR A 66 14.15 8.65 -0.20
C TYR A 66 13.69 9.29 -1.51
N VAL A 67 12.40 9.56 -1.69
CA VAL A 67 11.87 10.21 -2.90
C VAL A 67 12.31 11.66 -2.98
N ALA A 68 12.26 12.42 -1.87
CA ALA A 68 12.72 13.81 -1.82
C ALA A 68 14.18 13.95 -2.25
N SER A 69 15.05 13.01 -1.86
CA SER A 69 16.45 13.00 -2.26
C SER A 69 16.69 12.79 -3.77
N ILE A 70 15.70 12.29 -4.50
CA ILE A 70 15.81 11.97 -5.93
C ILE A 70 15.14 13.05 -6.80
N ILE A 71 13.93 13.50 -6.43
CA ILE A 71 13.13 14.39 -7.28
C ILE A 71 12.78 15.73 -6.64
N GLY A 72 13.08 15.93 -5.35
CA GLY A 72 12.81 17.15 -4.60
C GLY A 72 11.69 17.04 -3.57
N GLU A 73 11.76 17.88 -2.55
CA GLU A 73 10.78 17.92 -1.44
C GLU A 73 9.40 18.43 -1.89
N GLU A 74 9.37 19.25 -2.94
CA GLU A 74 8.15 19.82 -3.51
C GLU A 74 7.15 18.78 -4.04
N TYR A 75 7.63 17.54 -4.27
CA TYR A 75 6.79 16.40 -4.68
C TYR A 75 6.28 15.55 -3.50
N ILE A 76 6.64 15.93 -2.27
CA ILE A 76 6.28 15.17 -1.08
C ILE A 76 5.10 15.84 -0.38
N ILE A 77 4.05 15.07 -0.09
CA ILE A 77 2.94 15.56 0.73
C ILE A 77 3.51 15.89 2.13
N PRO A 78 3.32 17.12 2.65
CA PRO A 78 3.81 17.50 3.96
C PRO A 78 3.34 16.57 5.07
N THR A 79 4.27 16.20 5.96
CA THR A 79 3.99 15.39 7.15
C THR A 79 3.65 16.31 8.31
N LEU A 80 2.46 16.12 8.90
CA LEU A 80 2.03 16.85 10.10
C LEU A 80 2.57 16.21 11.38
N GLY A 81 2.81 14.89 11.34
CA GLY A 81 3.45 14.19 12.45
C GLY A 81 3.46 12.67 12.26
N VAL A 82 4.28 12.01 13.11
CA VAL A 82 4.44 10.55 13.14
C VAL A 82 4.47 10.08 14.59
N TRP A 83 3.66 9.08 14.93
CA TRP A 83 3.52 8.55 16.29
C TRP A 83 3.56 7.03 16.31
N GLU A 84 3.93 6.44 17.42
CA GLU A 84 3.87 5.00 17.66
C GLU A 84 2.56 4.59 18.33
N GLU A 85 2.03 5.43 19.18
CA GLU A 85 0.78 5.23 19.90
C GLU A 85 -0.27 6.28 19.51
N PHE A 86 -1.53 5.87 19.43
CA PHE A 86 -2.62 6.78 19.05
C PHE A 86 -2.84 7.88 20.11
N ASP A 87 -2.64 7.54 21.37
CA ASP A 87 -2.92 8.44 22.50
C ASP A 87 -1.86 9.54 22.66
N ASP A 88 -0.73 9.45 21.94
CA ASP A 88 0.29 10.50 21.89
C ASP A 88 -0.07 11.64 20.90
N ILE A 89 -1.16 11.49 20.14
CA ILE A 89 -1.57 12.47 19.14
C ILE A 89 -2.31 13.62 19.80
N ASP A 90 -1.73 14.82 19.77
CA ASP A 90 -2.44 16.04 20.15
C ASP A 90 -3.27 16.55 18.96
N PHE A 91 -4.56 16.23 18.97
CA PHE A 91 -5.50 16.63 17.93
C PHE A 91 -5.73 18.14 17.87
N ASP A 92 -5.48 18.87 18.95
CA ASP A 92 -5.67 20.33 18.98
C ASP A 92 -4.65 21.04 18.10
N LEU A 93 -3.45 20.48 17.96
CA LEU A 93 -2.39 20.98 17.10
C LEU A 93 -2.59 20.65 15.61
N LEU A 94 -3.47 19.72 15.27
CA LEU A 94 -3.72 19.35 13.89
C LEU A 94 -4.62 20.39 13.17
N PRO A 95 -4.43 20.62 11.86
CA PRO A 95 -5.31 21.46 11.07
C PRO A 95 -6.73 20.89 10.99
N ASN A 96 -7.68 21.69 10.44
CA ASN A 96 -9.06 21.25 10.30
C ASN A 96 -9.22 20.06 9.35
N GLN A 97 -8.30 19.92 8.39
CA GLN A 97 -8.30 18.82 7.39
C GLN A 97 -6.95 18.11 7.40
N PHE A 98 -6.98 16.78 7.45
CA PHE A 98 -5.78 15.96 7.41
C PHE A 98 -6.09 14.52 6.94
N VAL A 99 -5.05 13.76 6.63
CA VAL A 99 -5.15 12.33 6.33
C VAL A 99 -4.31 11.54 7.31
N MET A 100 -4.93 10.58 8.00
CA MET A 100 -4.29 9.67 8.94
C MET A 100 -4.19 8.27 8.33
N LYS A 101 -3.04 7.60 8.50
CA LYS A 101 -2.82 6.22 8.02
C LYS A 101 -1.68 5.55 8.78
N CYS A 102 -1.64 4.20 8.77
CA CYS A 102 -0.47 3.46 9.22
C CYS A 102 0.60 3.41 8.14
N THR A 103 1.90 3.45 8.53
CA THR A 103 3.02 3.46 7.58
C THR A 103 3.25 2.12 6.89
N HIS A 104 2.93 1.01 7.55
CA HIS A 104 3.32 -0.36 7.23
C HIS A 104 2.24 -1.23 6.57
N ASP A 105 1.05 -0.66 6.27
CA ASP A 105 -0.09 -1.42 5.77
C ASP A 105 -0.75 -0.83 4.53
N SER A 106 -1.86 -1.42 4.12
CA SER A 106 -2.80 -0.87 3.14
C SER A 106 -4.21 -0.98 3.68
N GLY A 107 -4.97 0.13 3.58
CA GLY A 107 -6.38 0.20 3.97
C GLY A 107 -6.65 0.84 5.34
N SER A 108 -5.62 1.32 6.06
CA SER A 108 -5.80 2.07 7.31
C SER A 108 -6.23 3.53 7.13
N THR A 109 -6.14 4.07 5.91
CA THR A 109 -6.39 5.49 5.64
C THR A 109 -7.74 5.97 6.18
N ILE A 110 -7.70 7.10 6.87
CA ILE A 110 -8.85 7.86 7.38
C ILE A 110 -8.65 9.31 6.94
N VAL A 111 -9.65 9.88 6.28
CA VAL A 111 -9.65 11.27 5.83
C VAL A 111 -10.48 12.10 6.79
N CYS A 112 -9.86 13.11 7.41
CA CYS A 112 -10.55 14.13 8.18
C CYS A 112 -10.80 15.34 7.27
N LYS A 113 -12.06 15.61 6.97
CA LYS A 113 -12.49 16.81 6.19
C LYS A 113 -12.93 17.96 7.08
N ASN A 114 -13.32 17.64 8.31
CA ASN A 114 -13.73 18.61 9.32
C ASN A 114 -13.40 18.03 10.71
N LYS A 115 -12.46 18.64 11.41
CA LYS A 115 -12.00 18.18 12.72
C LYS A 115 -13.13 18.14 13.76
N LYS A 116 -14.11 19.04 13.68
CA LYS A 116 -15.26 19.06 14.62
C LYS A 116 -16.20 17.86 14.47
N GLU A 117 -16.19 17.22 13.31
CA GLU A 117 -17.02 16.04 12.99
C GLU A 117 -16.20 14.75 12.97
N PHE A 118 -14.90 14.84 13.30
CA PHE A 118 -14.00 13.69 13.23
C PHE A 118 -14.27 12.74 14.40
N ASP A 119 -14.62 11.50 14.07
CA ASP A 119 -14.86 10.44 15.05
C ASP A 119 -13.50 9.86 15.52
N ILE A 120 -13.00 10.43 16.63
CA ILE A 120 -11.73 10.04 17.24
C ILE A 120 -11.76 8.58 17.72
N GLU A 121 -12.87 8.14 18.31
CA GLU A 121 -12.99 6.77 18.82
C GLU A 121 -12.97 5.74 17.70
N PHE A 122 -13.69 5.99 16.62
CA PHE A 122 -13.61 5.15 15.42
C PHE A 122 -12.18 5.13 14.84
N ALA A 123 -11.53 6.29 14.75
CA ALA A 123 -10.17 6.40 14.24
C ALA A 123 -9.19 5.61 15.14
N LYS A 124 -9.28 5.76 16.45
CA LYS A 124 -8.48 5.03 17.45
C LYS A 124 -8.65 3.52 17.30
N ALA A 125 -9.88 3.05 17.27
CA ALA A 125 -10.17 1.62 17.16
C ALA A 125 -9.61 1.03 15.84
N LYS A 126 -9.77 1.75 14.71
CA LYS A 126 -9.26 1.33 13.40
C LYS A 126 -7.74 1.32 13.35
N ILE A 127 -7.09 2.39 13.78
CA ILE A 127 -5.63 2.55 13.75
C ILE A 127 -4.96 1.53 14.69
N ASN A 128 -5.41 1.42 15.94
CA ASN A 128 -4.86 0.47 16.90
C ASN A 128 -4.97 -0.98 16.39
N LYS A 129 -6.09 -1.33 15.77
CA LYS A 129 -6.23 -2.63 15.10
C LYS A 129 -5.20 -2.82 13.98
N CYS A 130 -4.91 -1.80 13.20
CA CYS A 130 -3.93 -1.87 12.11
C CYS A 130 -2.50 -1.98 12.65
N LEU A 131 -2.14 -1.21 13.68
CA LEU A 131 -0.81 -1.24 14.31
C LEU A 131 -0.42 -2.62 14.82
N THR A 132 -1.38 -3.43 15.30
CA THR A 132 -1.12 -4.80 15.78
C THR A 132 -0.95 -5.82 14.66
N GLN A 133 -1.16 -5.45 13.41
CA GLN A 133 -1.12 -6.38 12.28
C GLN A 133 0.17 -6.23 11.49
N ASN A 134 0.74 -7.36 11.09
CA ASN A 134 1.82 -7.36 10.11
C ASN A 134 1.26 -7.68 8.71
N PHE A 135 1.38 -6.70 7.79
CA PHE A 135 0.80 -6.79 6.45
C PHE A 135 1.37 -7.93 5.62
N TYR A 136 2.65 -8.25 5.77
CA TYR A 136 3.30 -9.38 5.09
C TYR A 136 2.63 -10.72 5.40
N TYR A 137 2.28 -10.99 6.66
CA TYR A 137 1.62 -12.25 7.04
C TYR A 137 0.14 -12.26 6.67
N ARG A 138 -0.48 -11.09 6.59
CA ARG A 138 -1.90 -10.95 6.27
C ARG A 138 -2.17 -11.08 4.78
N VAL A 139 -1.35 -10.46 3.93
CA VAL A 139 -1.61 -10.33 2.49
C VAL A 139 -0.39 -10.74 1.66
N GLY A 140 -0.52 -11.84 0.92
CA GLY A 140 0.30 -12.17 -0.24
C GLY A 140 1.80 -12.34 -0.04
N ARG A 141 2.31 -12.35 1.20
CA ARG A 141 3.73 -12.53 1.48
C ARG A 141 4.64 -11.54 0.73
N GLU A 142 4.23 -10.28 0.68
CA GLU A 142 5.05 -9.22 0.10
C GLU A 142 6.19 -8.88 1.08
N TRP A 143 7.37 -9.42 0.80
CA TRP A 143 8.52 -9.36 1.72
C TRP A 143 8.89 -7.94 2.17
N PRO A 144 8.81 -6.88 1.35
CA PRO A 144 9.17 -5.53 1.79
C PRO A 144 8.43 -5.05 3.05
N TYR A 145 7.18 -5.51 3.25
CA TYR A 145 6.36 -5.11 4.42
C TYR A 145 6.71 -5.86 5.71
N LYS A 146 7.55 -6.90 5.64
CA LYS A 146 7.79 -7.80 6.78
C LYS A 146 8.33 -7.07 8.01
N ASP A 147 9.30 -6.19 7.79
CA ASP A 147 10.08 -5.54 8.84
C ASP A 147 9.84 -4.00 8.89
N VAL A 148 8.78 -3.51 8.26
CA VAL A 148 8.38 -2.09 8.40
C VAL A 148 7.89 -1.84 9.83
N LYS A 149 8.48 -0.86 10.51
CA LYS A 149 8.05 -0.44 11.85
C LYS A 149 6.63 0.14 11.78
N PRO A 150 5.67 -0.41 12.53
CA PRO A 150 4.33 0.16 12.61
C PRO A 150 4.37 1.57 13.23
N ARG A 151 3.82 2.55 12.52
CA ARG A 151 3.67 3.93 12.99
C ARG A 151 2.41 4.53 12.41
N ILE A 152 1.90 5.57 13.05
CA ILE A 152 0.82 6.41 12.59
C ILE A 152 1.46 7.59 11.86
N LEU A 153 1.05 7.85 10.63
CA LEU A 153 1.44 9.00 9.84
C LEU A 153 0.23 9.88 9.62
N ILE A 154 0.36 11.17 9.94
CA ILE A 154 -0.64 12.19 9.60
C ILE A 154 0.00 13.15 8.60
N GLU A 155 -0.72 13.40 7.51
CA GLU A 155 -0.28 14.23 6.39
C GLU A 155 -1.32 15.31 6.08
N GLU A 156 -0.89 16.35 5.39
CA GLU A 156 -1.80 17.35 4.85
C GLU A 156 -2.85 16.72 3.92
N PHE A 157 -4.04 17.26 3.99
CA PHE A 157 -5.11 16.93 3.06
C PHE A 157 -4.90 17.72 1.76
N ILE A 158 -4.74 17.02 0.63
CA ILE A 158 -4.41 17.63 -0.65
C ILE A 158 -5.63 17.87 -1.56
N ALA A 159 -6.60 16.96 -1.54
CA ALA A 159 -7.81 17.06 -2.38
C ALA A 159 -8.87 16.04 -1.97
N ASP A 160 -10.13 16.30 -2.30
CA ASP A 160 -11.25 15.43 -2.02
C ASP A 160 -11.22 14.10 -2.77
N ALA A 161 -10.74 14.10 -3.99
CA ALA A 161 -10.71 12.91 -4.85
C ALA A 161 -9.46 12.90 -5.73
N PRO A 162 -8.26 12.72 -5.15
CA PRO A 162 -7.05 12.69 -5.95
C PRO A 162 -7.07 11.50 -6.91
N ILE A 163 -6.68 11.74 -8.15
CA ILE A 163 -6.47 10.66 -9.13
C ILE A 163 -5.19 9.92 -8.73
N ASP A 164 -5.32 8.60 -8.55
CA ASP A 164 -4.17 7.73 -8.25
C ASP A 164 -3.61 7.19 -9.58
N TYR A 165 -2.44 7.68 -9.98
CA TYR A 165 -1.72 7.22 -11.15
C TYR A 165 -0.73 6.13 -10.77
N LYS A 166 -0.86 4.94 -11.34
CA LYS A 166 0.04 3.81 -11.15
C LYS A 166 0.84 3.54 -12.43
N PHE A 167 2.13 3.82 -12.37
CA PHE A 167 3.04 3.61 -13.49
C PHE A 167 3.57 2.18 -13.49
N TYR A 168 3.39 1.47 -14.58
CA TYR A 168 3.96 0.15 -14.80
C TYR A 168 5.32 0.30 -15.47
N MET A 169 6.38 -0.01 -14.71
CA MET A 169 7.76 0.17 -15.13
C MET A 169 8.42 -1.19 -15.34
N PHE A 170 9.08 -1.38 -16.47
CA PHE A 170 9.87 -2.58 -16.78
C PHE A 170 11.27 -2.16 -17.23
N ASN A 171 12.30 -2.63 -16.54
CA ASN A 171 13.71 -2.29 -16.81
C ASN A 171 13.96 -0.77 -16.94
N GLY A 172 13.37 0.02 -16.02
CA GLY A 172 13.50 1.48 -16.02
C GLY A 172 12.70 2.22 -17.10
N LYS A 173 11.91 1.52 -17.91
CA LYS A 173 11.05 2.13 -18.94
C LYS A 173 9.59 2.00 -18.56
N MET A 174 8.85 3.10 -18.74
CA MET A 174 7.41 3.10 -18.56
C MET A 174 6.75 2.35 -19.74
N ASP A 175 5.90 1.39 -19.39
CA ASP A 175 5.07 0.62 -20.33
C ASP A 175 3.68 1.24 -20.43
N SER A 176 3.03 1.38 -19.29
CA SER A 176 1.66 1.87 -19.22
C SER A 176 1.39 2.59 -17.90
N VAL A 177 0.31 3.37 -17.86
CA VAL A 177 -0.19 4.07 -16.68
C VAL A 177 -1.62 3.66 -16.42
N MET A 178 -1.94 3.29 -15.19
CA MET A 178 -3.30 3.08 -14.74
C MET A 178 -3.76 4.31 -13.93
N ALA A 179 -4.76 5.02 -14.39
CA ALA A 179 -5.45 6.05 -13.64
C ALA A 179 -6.63 5.44 -12.87
N CYS A 180 -6.65 5.63 -11.56
CA CYS A 180 -7.74 5.19 -10.69
C CYS A 180 -8.52 6.41 -10.20
N THR A 181 -9.81 6.47 -10.55
CA THR A 181 -10.75 7.56 -10.19
C THR A 181 -11.95 7.02 -9.41
N ASP A 182 -12.77 7.89 -8.85
CA ASP A 182 -14.04 7.57 -8.19
C ASP A 182 -13.93 6.60 -6.99
N ARG A 183 -12.76 6.51 -6.33
CA ARG A 183 -12.58 5.66 -5.15
C ARG A 183 -13.47 6.04 -4.00
N GLU A 184 -13.70 7.33 -3.81
CA GLU A 184 -14.53 7.90 -2.76
C GLU A 184 -16.01 7.53 -2.90
N LYS A 185 -16.45 7.20 -4.13
CA LYS A 185 -17.83 6.76 -4.43
C LYS A 185 -18.05 5.26 -4.21
N GLY A 186 -17.02 4.53 -3.76
CA GLY A 186 -17.09 3.07 -3.58
C GLY A 186 -17.03 2.25 -4.87
N HIS A 187 -16.90 2.90 -6.04
CA HIS A 187 -16.82 2.29 -7.36
C HIS A 187 -15.61 2.81 -8.11
N ALA A 188 -14.42 2.38 -7.69
CA ALA A 188 -13.18 2.78 -8.34
C ALA A 188 -13.20 2.41 -9.84
N LYS A 189 -12.91 3.39 -10.69
CA LYS A 189 -12.75 3.19 -12.13
C LYS A 189 -11.28 3.15 -12.49
N PHE A 190 -10.90 2.20 -13.32
CA PHE A 190 -9.53 1.99 -13.77
C PHE A 190 -9.45 2.22 -15.28
N ARG A 191 -8.56 3.15 -15.69
CA ARG A 191 -8.29 3.42 -17.10
C ARG A 191 -6.80 3.26 -17.35
N PHE A 192 -6.46 2.57 -18.41
CA PHE A 192 -5.08 2.33 -18.80
C PHE A 192 -4.71 3.18 -20.00
N TYR A 193 -3.49 3.71 -19.99
CA TYR A 193 -2.91 4.54 -21.01
C TYR A 193 -1.50 4.02 -21.35
N ASP A 194 -1.09 4.18 -22.60
CA ASP A 194 0.30 3.96 -23.00
C ASP A 194 1.20 5.15 -22.58
N LYS A 195 2.48 5.08 -22.96
CA LYS A 195 3.45 6.16 -22.68
C LYS A 195 3.11 7.51 -23.32
N ASP A 196 2.28 7.52 -24.38
CA ASP A 196 1.84 8.71 -25.10
C ASP A 196 0.43 9.16 -24.67
N TRP A 197 -0.05 8.66 -23.53
CA TRP A 197 -1.38 8.92 -22.96
C TRP A 197 -2.55 8.50 -23.85
N LYS A 198 -2.33 7.60 -24.79
CA LYS A 198 -3.40 7.00 -25.58
C LYS A 198 -4.07 5.90 -24.76
N ARG A 199 -5.39 5.91 -24.74
CA ARG A 199 -6.18 4.95 -23.97
C ARG A 199 -5.99 3.53 -24.51
N LEU A 200 -5.75 2.59 -23.58
CA LEU A 200 -5.65 1.16 -23.85
C LEU A 200 -6.97 0.49 -23.45
N PHE A 201 -7.55 -0.29 -24.36
CA PHE A 201 -8.91 -0.83 -24.22
C PHE A 201 -8.97 -2.32 -23.84
N TYR A 202 -7.85 -2.97 -23.54
CA TYR A 202 -7.83 -4.43 -23.40
C TYR A 202 -8.48 -4.98 -22.12
N MET A 203 -8.81 -4.16 -21.14
CA MET A 203 -9.27 -4.68 -19.86
C MET A 203 -10.75 -4.39 -19.58
N TYR A 204 -11.27 -3.25 -20.08
CA TYR A 204 -12.66 -2.84 -19.88
C TYR A 204 -13.09 -1.97 -21.04
N PRO A 205 -13.53 -2.57 -22.15
CA PRO A 205 -13.93 -1.81 -23.34
C PRO A 205 -15.16 -0.92 -23.13
N GLU A 206 -15.94 -1.18 -22.09
CA GLU A 206 -17.21 -0.52 -21.81
C GLU A 206 -17.15 0.63 -20.77
N LEU A 207 -15.93 0.99 -20.29
CA LEU A 207 -15.73 2.05 -19.29
C LEU A 207 -15.16 3.33 -19.88
#